data_194b5cb87b018142c993effcf5d16245
#
_entry.id   194b5cb87b018142c993effcf5d16245
#
_cell.length_a   1.000
_cell.length_b   1.000
_cell.length_c   1.000
_cell.angle_alpha   90.00
_cell.angle_beta   90.00
_cell.angle_gamma   90.00
#
_symmetry.space_group_name_H-M   'P 1'
#
loop_
_entity.id
_entity.type
_entity.pdbx_description
1 polymer ?
#
loop_
_entity_poly.entity_id
_entity_poly.type
_entity_poly.pdbx_seq_one_letter_code
_entity_poly.pdbx_strand_id
1 'polypeptide(L)'
;MSTFNQPLGGNDMARFGGPATMMRLPTQVGAKGLDVAFIGIPMDHGTSNRSGTRMGPRQIRDESRMLRPYNMATGAAPFEHLQVADIGDVPINTFDLKKTVDIITEYYDGVLADGAIPLTLGG
;
A
#
# COMPACT_ATOMS: atom_id res chain seq x y z
N MET A 1 -6.93 -23.67 -5.71
CA MET A 1 -6.66 -22.72 -4.60
C MET A 1 -5.43 -21.89 -4.96
N SER A 2 -5.55 -20.59 -4.91
CA SER A 2 -4.42 -19.73 -5.20
C SER A 2 -3.39 -19.79 -4.07
N THR A 3 -2.09 -19.83 -4.43
CA THR A 3 -0.98 -19.71 -3.49
C THR A 3 -0.63 -18.25 -3.19
N PHE A 4 -1.22 -17.33 -3.94
CA PHE A 4 -0.99 -15.88 -3.78
C PHE A 4 -1.89 -15.31 -2.70
N ASN A 5 -1.44 -14.21 -2.10
CA ASN A 5 -2.27 -13.44 -1.17
C ASN A 5 -3.58 -13.01 -1.82
N GLN A 6 -4.66 -13.12 -1.07
CA GLN A 6 -5.99 -12.74 -1.55
C GLN A 6 -6.54 -11.60 -0.68
N PRO A 7 -7.31 -10.68 -1.27
CA PRO A 7 -8.13 -9.78 -0.47
C PRO A 7 -9.06 -10.58 0.45
N LEU A 8 -9.18 -10.16 1.70
CA LEU A 8 -10.09 -10.81 2.64
C LEU A 8 -11.51 -10.73 2.11
N GLY A 9 -12.19 -11.87 2.04
CA GLY A 9 -13.53 -11.96 1.45
C GLY A 9 -14.60 -11.32 2.33
N GLY A 10 -15.63 -10.78 1.69
CA GLY A 10 -16.77 -10.19 2.39
C GLY A 10 -17.58 -11.20 3.21
N ASN A 11 -17.41 -12.50 2.95
CA ASN A 11 -18.03 -13.55 3.75
C ASN A 11 -17.25 -13.87 5.02
N ASP A 12 -15.96 -13.55 5.05
CA ASP A 12 -15.09 -13.79 6.21
C ASP A 12 -15.12 -12.60 7.17
N MET A 13 -15.21 -11.40 6.62
CA MET A 13 -15.25 -10.15 7.38
C MET A 13 -16.03 -9.13 6.57
N ALA A 14 -16.94 -8.40 7.22
CA ALA A 14 -17.61 -7.28 6.58
C ALA A 14 -16.57 -6.30 6.02
N ARG A 15 -16.80 -5.85 4.78
CA ARG A 15 -15.83 -4.99 4.08
C ARG A 15 -15.52 -3.69 4.81
N PHE A 16 -16.45 -3.19 5.61
CA PHE A 16 -16.26 -1.98 6.41
C PHE A 16 -15.64 -2.26 7.78
N GLY A 17 -15.37 -3.52 8.11
CA GLY A 17 -14.83 -3.94 9.40
C GLY A 17 -13.34 -4.27 9.35
N GLY A 18 -12.74 -4.39 10.53
CA GLY A 18 -11.34 -4.75 10.68
C GLY A 18 -10.37 -3.62 10.36
N PRO A 19 -9.06 -3.87 10.48
CA PRO A 19 -8.05 -2.89 10.11
C PRO A 19 -8.09 -2.59 8.62
N ALA A 20 -7.92 -1.32 8.27
CA ALA A 20 -7.91 -0.89 6.88
C ALA A 20 -6.53 -1.12 6.26
N THR A 21 -6.40 -2.16 5.47
CA THR A 21 -5.25 -2.39 4.59
C THR A 21 -5.66 -2.14 3.15
N MET A 22 -4.68 -1.96 2.25
CA MET A 22 -5.00 -1.75 0.85
C MET A 22 -5.72 -2.98 0.28
N MET A 23 -6.95 -2.78 -0.21
CA MET A 23 -7.84 -3.82 -0.76
C MET A 23 -8.04 -5.02 0.17
N ARG A 24 -7.93 -4.82 1.48
CA ARG A 24 -8.05 -5.90 2.48
C ARG A 24 -7.02 -7.03 2.29
N LEU A 25 -5.88 -6.68 1.68
CA LEU A 25 -4.76 -7.61 1.52
C LEU A 25 -4.05 -7.85 2.85
N PRO A 26 -3.32 -8.96 2.98
CA PRO A 26 -2.43 -9.15 4.12
C PRO A 26 -1.37 -8.07 4.20
N THR A 27 -0.89 -7.83 5.41
CA THR A 27 0.25 -6.95 5.65
C THR A 27 1.49 -7.78 5.94
N GLN A 28 2.65 -7.23 5.63
CA GLN A 28 3.93 -7.79 6.05
C GLN A 28 4.96 -6.68 6.22
N VAL A 29 6.02 -6.99 6.92
CA VAL A 29 7.17 -6.08 7.07
C VAL A 29 8.14 -6.36 5.93
N GLY A 30 8.43 -5.32 5.13
CA GLY A 30 9.29 -5.45 3.97
C GLY A 30 8.63 -6.14 2.78
N ALA A 31 9.35 -6.20 1.67
CA ALA A 31 8.79 -6.65 0.37
C ALA A 31 9.29 -8.03 -0.06
N LYS A 32 9.91 -8.79 0.83
CA LYS A 32 10.46 -10.10 0.48
C LYS A 32 9.37 -11.05 0.01
N GLY A 33 9.57 -11.66 -1.14
CA GLY A 33 8.64 -12.62 -1.73
C GLY A 33 7.48 -11.99 -2.48
N LEU A 34 7.40 -10.67 -2.57
CA LEU A 34 6.32 -9.98 -3.27
C LEU A 34 6.69 -9.64 -4.72
N ASP A 35 5.69 -9.67 -5.59
CA ASP A 35 5.77 -9.11 -6.93
C ASP A 35 5.47 -7.62 -6.90
N VAL A 36 4.47 -7.22 -6.09
CA VAL A 36 4.04 -5.83 -5.92
C VAL A 36 3.84 -5.53 -4.44
N ALA A 37 4.32 -4.38 -4.00
CA ALA A 37 4.16 -3.92 -2.64
C ALA A 37 3.42 -2.58 -2.62
N PHE A 38 2.26 -2.53 -1.95
CA PHE A 38 1.63 -1.26 -1.65
C PHE A 38 2.36 -0.57 -0.51
N ILE A 39 2.75 0.67 -0.72
CA ILE A 39 3.54 1.45 0.23
C ILE A 39 2.91 2.83 0.38
N GLY A 40 2.68 3.27 1.61
CA GLY A 40 2.22 4.62 1.87
C GLY A 40 3.38 5.57 2.14
N ILE A 41 3.27 6.80 1.64
CA ILE A 41 4.17 7.89 2.01
C ILE A 41 3.31 9.01 2.57
N PRO A 42 3.06 9.04 3.90
CA PRO A 42 2.20 10.04 4.54
C PRO A 42 2.97 11.35 4.77
N MET A 43 3.31 12.04 3.68
CA MET A 43 4.16 13.22 3.70
C MET A 43 3.49 14.39 3.02
N ASP A 44 3.54 15.57 3.65
CA ASP A 44 3.05 16.82 3.07
C ASP A 44 3.89 18.04 3.44
N HIS A 45 5.18 17.85 3.70
CA HIS A 45 6.10 18.94 4.07
C HIS A 45 6.21 20.02 3.02
N GLY A 46 6.03 19.67 1.74
CA GLY A 46 6.23 20.58 0.62
C GLY A 46 4.96 21.19 0.04
N THR A 47 3.83 21.07 0.72
CA THR A 47 2.58 21.63 0.19
C THR A 47 2.60 23.14 0.17
N SER A 48 2.24 23.73 -0.97
CA SER A 48 2.32 25.17 -1.19
C SER A 48 1.09 25.94 -0.75
N ASN A 49 -0.04 25.27 -0.61
CA ASN A 49 -1.31 25.90 -0.25
C ASN A 49 -1.75 25.53 1.16
N ARG A 50 -1.95 24.26 1.42
CA ARG A 50 -2.38 23.79 2.76
C ARG A 50 -1.95 22.34 2.98
N SER A 51 -1.70 22.00 4.23
CA SER A 51 -1.39 20.64 4.64
C SER A 51 -2.64 19.75 4.66
N GLY A 52 -2.43 18.45 4.80
CA GLY A 52 -3.49 17.46 4.96
C GLY A 52 -3.31 16.22 4.08
N THR A 53 -2.55 16.32 3.00
CA THR A 53 -2.32 15.18 2.11
C THR A 53 -1.55 14.05 2.81
N ARG A 54 -0.92 14.31 3.97
CA ARG A 54 -0.33 13.26 4.80
C ARG A 54 -1.33 12.16 5.16
N MET A 55 -2.61 12.48 5.15
CA MET A 55 -3.66 11.51 5.43
C MET A 55 -4.09 10.71 4.18
N GLY A 56 -3.50 11.01 3.02
CA GLY A 56 -3.84 10.36 1.76
C GLY A 56 -3.73 8.84 1.78
N PRO A 57 -2.59 8.27 2.20
CA PRO A 57 -2.46 6.81 2.25
C PRO A 57 -3.54 6.15 3.12
N ARG A 58 -3.83 6.73 4.27
CA ARG A 58 -4.88 6.22 5.17
C ARG A 58 -6.25 6.24 4.49
N GLN A 59 -6.60 7.36 3.84
CA GLN A 59 -7.88 7.51 3.17
C GLN A 59 -8.01 6.55 1.98
N ILE A 60 -6.95 6.39 1.20
CA ILE A 60 -6.93 5.45 0.07
C ILE A 60 -7.15 4.02 0.58
N ARG A 61 -6.47 3.63 1.65
CA ARG A 61 -6.66 2.30 2.25
C ARG A 61 -8.10 2.12 2.72
N ASP A 62 -8.65 3.13 3.38
CA ASP A 62 -10.01 3.07 3.89
C ASP A 62 -11.03 2.85 2.76
N GLU A 63 -10.94 3.63 1.70
CA GLU A 63 -11.84 3.49 0.56
C GLU A 63 -11.59 2.22 -0.25
N SER A 64 -10.34 1.73 -0.31
CA SER A 64 -9.98 0.53 -1.06
C SER A 64 -10.66 -0.75 -0.55
N ARG A 65 -11.16 -0.73 0.68
CA ARG A 65 -11.83 -1.90 1.28
C ARG A 65 -13.08 -2.32 0.51
N MET A 66 -13.65 -1.42 -0.26
CA MET A 66 -14.85 -1.69 -1.06
C MET A 66 -14.54 -2.22 -2.46
N LEU A 67 -13.28 -2.20 -2.88
CA LEU A 67 -12.88 -2.69 -4.20
C LEU A 67 -12.98 -4.21 -4.28
N ARG A 68 -13.27 -4.69 -5.48
CA ARG A 68 -13.33 -6.13 -5.78
C ARG A 68 -12.02 -6.60 -6.41
N PRO A 69 -11.62 -7.86 -6.18
CA PRO A 69 -10.38 -8.39 -6.74
C PRO A 69 -10.44 -8.69 -8.23
N TYR A 70 -11.61 -8.63 -8.84
CA TYR A 70 -11.82 -8.89 -10.25
C TYR A 70 -12.38 -7.65 -10.93
N ASN A 71 -11.73 -7.23 -12.02
CA ASN A 71 -12.19 -6.08 -12.82
C ASN A 71 -13.08 -6.57 -13.97
N MET A 72 -14.37 -6.32 -13.89
CA MET A 72 -15.32 -6.80 -14.87
C MET A 72 -15.16 -6.17 -16.25
N ALA A 73 -14.62 -4.95 -16.31
CA ALA A 73 -14.44 -4.25 -17.57
C ALA A 73 -13.27 -4.81 -18.40
N THR A 74 -12.19 -5.22 -17.72
CA THR A 74 -10.97 -5.70 -18.38
C THR A 74 -10.76 -7.21 -18.25
N GLY A 75 -11.47 -7.86 -17.34
CA GLY A 75 -11.25 -9.26 -17.01
C GLY A 75 -10.00 -9.49 -16.17
N ALA A 76 -9.37 -8.44 -15.65
CA ALA A 76 -8.15 -8.57 -14.87
C ALA A 76 -8.43 -9.16 -13.48
N ALA A 77 -7.61 -10.13 -13.10
CA ALA A 77 -7.65 -10.78 -11.78
C ALA A 77 -6.23 -10.83 -11.21
N PRO A 78 -5.66 -9.69 -10.78
CA PRO A 78 -4.23 -9.60 -10.45
C PRO A 78 -3.80 -10.52 -9.32
N PHE A 79 -4.68 -10.79 -8.36
CA PHE A 79 -4.33 -11.62 -7.20
C PHE A 79 -4.30 -13.12 -7.50
N GLU A 80 -4.67 -13.52 -8.70
CA GLU A 80 -4.50 -14.90 -9.19
C GLU A 80 -3.13 -15.10 -9.84
N HIS A 81 -2.41 -14.03 -10.16
CA HIS A 81 -1.18 -14.07 -10.92
C HIS A 81 0.02 -13.42 -10.22
N LEU A 82 -0.23 -12.55 -9.24
CA LEU A 82 0.80 -11.76 -8.58
C LEU A 82 0.72 -11.91 -7.06
N GLN A 83 1.88 -11.96 -6.42
CA GLN A 83 1.96 -11.92 -4.97
C GLN A 83 2.02 -10.48 -4.51
N VAL A 84 0.98 -10.03 -3.83
CA VAL A 84 0.78 -8.63 -3.46
C VAL A 84 0.48 -8.53 -1.96
N ALA A 85 1.05 -7.53 -1.32
CA ALA A 85 0.72 -7.20 0.07
C ALA A 85 0.82 -5.71 0.30
N ASP A 86 0.20 -5.27 1.39
CA ASP A 86 0.37 -3.92 1.92
C ASP A 86 1.51 -3.96 2.94
N ILE A 87 2.62 -3.30 2.66
CA ILE A 87 3.77 -3.30 3.56
C ILE A 87 3.81 -2.09 4.49
N GLY A 88 2.73 -1.31 4.51
CA GLY A 88 2.60 -0.17 5.43
C GLY A 88 3.18 1.11 4.88
N ASP A 89 3.50 2.00 5.79
CA ASP A 89 3.98 3.34 5.46
C ASP A 89 5.48 3.47 5.68
N VAL A 90 6.11 4.30 4.86
CA VAL A 90 7.50 4.73 5.10
C VAL A 90 7.51 5.55 6.40
N PRO A 91 8.44 5.25 7.35
CA PRO A 91 8.52 5.97 8.63
C PRO A 91 9.21 7.32 8.46
N ILE A 92 8.52 8.26 7.84
CA ILE A 92 9.07 9.60 7.56
C ILE A 92 9.35 10.38 8.84
N ASN A 93 10.21 11.40 8.72
CA ASN A 93 10.47 12.35 9.80
C ASN A 93 9.65 13.63 9.54
N THR A 94 8.72 13.94 10.43
CA THR A 94 7.80 15.07 10.26
C THR A 94 8.46 16.44 10.45
N PHE A 95 9.68 16.49 10.95
CA PHE A 95 10.37 17.74 11.28
C PHE A 95 11.54 18.07 10.36
N ASP A 96 11.98 17.12 9.54
CA ASP A 96 13.17 17.27 8.72
C ASP A 96 12.92 16.73 7.31
N LEU A 97 12.77 17.63 6.34
CA LEU A 97 12.47 17.27 4.97
C LEU A 97 13.61 16.46 4.33
N LYS A 98 14.85 16.90 4.51
CA LYS A 98 16.00 16.19 3.91
C LYS A 98 16.11 14.78 4.46
N LYS A 99 15.96 14.63 5.76
CA LYS A 99 15.99 13.31 6.40
C LYS A 99 14.85 12.42 5.89
N THR A 100 13.67 12.98 5.67
CA THR A 100 12.54 12.24 5.08
C THR A 100 12.88 11.74 3.69
N VAL A 101 13.47 12.57 2.84
CA VAL A 101 13.86 12.16 1.49
C VAL A 101 14.87 11.02 1.55
N ASP A 102 15.85 11.11 2.45
CA ASP A 102 16.84 10.05 2.63
C ASP A 102 16.20 8.75 3.12
N ILE A 103 15.25 8.82 4.04
CA ILE A 103 14.49 7.66 4.55
C ILE A 103 13.71 7.00 3.41
N ILE A 104 13.02 7.79 2.60
CA ILE A 104 12.24 7.27 1.47
C ILE A 104 13.16 6.56 0.48
N THR A 105 14.28 7.17 0.13
CA THR A 105 15.25 6.58 -0.79
C THR A 105 15.76 5.24 -0.28
N GLU A 106 16.17 5.18 0.97
CA GLU A 106 16.69 3.95 1.58
C GLU A 106 15.60 2.87 1.67
N TYR A 107 14.39 3.26 2.01
CA TYR A 107 13.26 2.33 2.07
C TYR A 107 13.00 1.70 0.69
N TYR A 108 12.98 2.51 -0.37
CA TYR A 108 12.74 2.02 -1.73
C TYR A 108 13.90 1.18 -2.27
N ASP A 109 15.14 1.51 -1.90
CA ASP A 109 16.29 0.67 -2.24
C ASP A 109 16.11 -0.75 -1.70
N GLY A 110 15.59 -0.89 -0.48
CA GLY A 110 15.29 -2.18 0.11
C GLY A 110 14.18 -2.93 -0.62
N VAL A 111 13.12 -2.24 -1.00
CA VAL A 111 11.98 -2.84 -1.74
C VAL A 111 12.45 -3.33 -3.11
N LEU A 112 13.22 -2.53 -3.83
CA LEU A 112 13.73 -2.89 -5.15
C LEU A 112 14.76 -4.02 -5.05
N ALA A 113 15.56 -4.06 -4.01
CA ALA A 113 16.52 -5.15 -3.77
C ALA A 113 15.79 -6.48 -3.55
N ASP A 114 14.60 -6.46 -2.99
CA ASP A 114 13.77 -7.65 -2.83
C ASP A 114 13.05 -8.07 -4.13
N GLY A 115 13.17 -7.28 -5.19
CA GLY A 115 12.60 -7.59 -6.50
C GLY A 115 11.14 -7.18 -6.67
N ALA A 116 10.56 -6.47 -5.71
CA ALA A 116 9.16 -6.05 -5.79
C ALA A 116 9.00 -4.74 -6.56
N ILE A 117 7.86 -4.58 -7.20
CA ILE A 117 7.44 -3.32 -7.82
C ILE A 117 6.70 -2.51 -6.75
N PRO A 118 7.20 -1.33 -6.36
CA PRO A 118 6.48 -0.48 -5.42
C PRO A 118 5.28 0.18 -6.10
N LEU A 119 4.13 0.12 -5.44
CA LEU A 119 2.93 0.84 -5.85
C LEU A 119 2.59 1.80 -4.71
N THR A 120 2.89 3.07 -4.92
CA THR A 120 2.92 4.07 -3.87
C THR A 120 1.57 4.77 -3.70
N LEU A 121 1.16 4.90 -2.44
CA LEU A 121 0.03 5.72 -2.02
C LEU A 121 0.60 7.01 -1.45
N GLY A 122 0.40 8.12 -2.15
CA GLY A 122 1.05 9.37 -1.79
C GLY A 122 0.27 10.26 -0.84
N GLY A 123 1.04 11.16 -0.22
CA GLY A 123 0.54 12.29 0.53
C GLY A 123 0.88 13.61 -0.15
#